data_2eee97e6d2eee93730f3c3170f429445
#
_entry.id   2eee97e6d2eee93730f3c3170f429445
#
_cell.length_a   1.000
_cell.length_b   1.000
_cell.length_c   1.000
_cell.angle_alpha   90.00
_cell.angle_beta   90.00
_cell.angle_gamma   90.00
#
_symmetry.space_group_name_H-M   'P 1'
#
loop_
_entity.id
_entity.type
_entity.pdbx_description
1 polymer ?
#
loop_
_entity_poly.entity_id
_entity_poly.type
_entity_poly.pdbx_seq_one_letter_code
_entity_poly.pdbx_strand_id
1 'polypeptide(L)'
;MQRIIQSARGLEKADLVIKNANIINVLSEEIHKGDIAISDGIVVGIGENYSGEKEIDINGAFVLPAFIDGHVHLESSMMLPCEFAKAVVPCGTTTVIIDPHEISNVLGLHGISYMHEAVKNLPLDVYTMLPSCVPATPYETSGFDLNSYDLALLIDSPWVLGLA
;
A
#
# COMPACT_ATOMS: atom_id res chain seq x y z
N MET A 1 -7.95 -6.20 20.74
CA MET A 1 -6.68 -6.36 21.50
C MET A 1 -6.59 -7.71 22.23
N GLN A 2 -7.54 -8.09 23.11
CA GLN A 2 -7.45 -9.37 23.85
C GLN A 2 -7.41 -10.59 22.92
N ARG A 3 -8.25 -10.66 21.89
CA ARG A 3 -8.28 -11.74 20.90
C ARG A 3 -6.94 -11.86 20.15
N ILE A 4 -6.38 -10.75 19.71
CA ILE A 4 -5.06 -10.71 19.03
C ILE A 4 -3.99 -11.35 19.91
N ILE A 5 -3.97 -11.01 21.22
CA ILE A 5 -3.00 -11.58 22.17
C ILE A 5 -3.23 -13.10 22.36
N GLN A 6 -4.47 -13.55 22.46
CA GLN A 6 -4.78 -14.96 22.61
C GLN A 6 -4.42 -15.78 21.36
N SER A 7 -4.72 -15.24 20.17
CA SER A 7 -4.32 -15.86 18.89
C SER A 7 -2.79 -15.90 18.75
N ALA A 8 -2.10 -14.82 19.11
CA ALA A 8 -0.62 -14.78 19.09
C ALA A 8 0.02 -15.82 20.01
N ARG A 9 -0.63 -16.15 21.12
CA ARG A 9 -0.21 -17.18 22.07
C ARG A 9 -0.64 -18.60 21.67
N GLY A 10 -1.38 -18.75 20.56
CA GLY A 10 -1.94 -20.03 20.13
C GLY A 10 -3.06 -20.59 21.04
N LEU A 11 -3.66 -19.75 21.90
CA LEU A 11 -4.73 -20.14 22.81
C LEU A 11 -6.12 -20.02 22.18
N GLU A 12 -6.26 -19.22 21.15
CA GLU A 12 -7.45 -19.09 20.32
C GLU A 12 -7.06 -19.22 18.85
N LYS A 13 -8.01 -19.70 18.04
CA LYS A 13 -7.79 -19.79 16.60
C LYS A 13 -7.62 -18.41 15.98
N ALA A 14 -6.64 -18.30 15.07
CA ALA A 14 -6.51 -17.14 14.20
C ALA A 14 -7.62 -17.13 13.13
N ASP A 15 -7.87 -16.00 12.50
CA ASP A 15 -8.82 -15.91 11.37
C ASP A 15 -8.33 -16.72 10.17
N LEU A 16 -7.03 -16.61 9.92
CA LEU A 16 -6.35 -17.29 8.83
C LEU A 16 -4.99 -17.79 9.30
N VAL A 17 -4.64 -19.01 8.92
CA VAL A 17 -3.26 -19.51 9.02
C VAL A 17 -2.79 -19.94 7.64
N ILE A 18 -1.64 -19.41 7.23
CA ILE A 18 -0.90 -19.87 6.06
C ILE A 18 0.05 -20.96 6.57
N LYS A 19 -0.17 -22.20 6.11
CA LYS A 19 0.55 -23.39 6.55
C LYS A 19 1.73 -23.71 5.62
N ASN A 20 2.77 -24.28 6.20
CA ASN A 20 3.91 -24.84 5.46
C ASN A 20 4.61 -23.81 4.56
N ALA A 21 4.81 -22.59 5.04
CA ALA A 21 5.48 -21.52 4.31
C ALA A 21 7.01 -21.60 4.42
N ASN A 22 7.72 -21.21 3.35
CA ASN A 22 9.10 -20.72 3.42
C ASN A 22 9.05 -19.19 3.55
N ILE A 23 9.23 -18.69 4.75
CA ILE A 23 9.03 -17.28 5.10
C ILE A 23 10.35 -16.54 4.93
N ILE A 24 10.38 -15.58 4.02
CA ILE A 24 11.52 -14.67 3.84
C ILE A 24 11.39 -13.56 4.87
N ASN A 25 12.23 -13.63 5.90
CA ASN A 25 12.30 -12.59 6.93
C ASN A 25 13.25 -11.49 6.47
N VAL A 26 12.68 -10.41 5.96
CA VAL A 26 13.44 -9.26 5.44
C VAL A 26 14.17 -8.46 6.53
N LEU A 27 13.85 -8.71 7.81
CA LEU A 27 14.50 -8.03 8.93
C LEU A 27 15.76 -8.75 9.40
N SER A 28 15.77 -10.09 9.34
CA SER A 28 16.92 -10.90 9.75
C SER A 28 17.71 -11.50 8.58
N GLU A 29 17.24 -11.26 7.33
CA GLU A 29 17.84 -11.79 6.10
C GLU A 29 17.90 -13.33 6.06
N GLU A 30 16.94 -14.00 6.71
CA GLU A 30 16.86 -15.45 6.84
C GLU A 30 15.59 -15.99 6.20
N ILE A 31 15.62 -17.27 5.86
CA ILE A 31 14.43 -18.00 5.41
C ILE A 31 14.06 -19.01 6.48
N HIS A 32 12.87 -18.87 7.04
CA HIS A 32 12.32 -19.76 8.05
C HIS A 32 11.22 -20.64 7.45
N LYS A 33 11.14 -21.89 7.91
CA LYS A 33 9.95 -22.70 7.69
C LYS A 33 8.97 -22.50 8.83
N GLY A 34 7.70 -22.36 8.52
CA GLY A 34 6.67 -22.22 9.55
C GLY A 34 5.32 -21.82 8.99
N ASP A 35 4.41 -21.59 9.92
CA ASP A 35 3.07 -21.09 9.66
C ASP A 35 3.00 -19.59 9.96
N ILE A 36 2.09 -18.90 9.32
CA ILE A 36 1.81 -17.48 9.56
C ILE A 36 0.37 -17.37 10.06
N ALA A 37 0.20 -16.90 11.29
CA ALA A 37 -1.12 -16.68 11.88
C ALA A 37 -1.54 -15.21 11.73
N ILE A 38 -2.76 -14.98 11.27
CA ILE A 38 -3.35 -13.68 11.00
C ILE A 38 -4.68 -13.56 11.75
N SER A 39 -4.83 -12.48 12.54
CA SER A 39 -6.07 -12.13 13.24
C SER A 39 -6.33 -10.63 13.13
N ASP A 40 -7.58 -10.28 12.85
CA ASP A 40 -8.00 -8.87 12.65
C ASP A 40 -7.12 -8.13 11.61
N GLY A 41 -6.70 -8.82 10.54
CA GLY A 41 -5.86 -8.27 9.49
C GLY A 41 -4.38 -8.07 9.87
N ILE A 42 -3.96 -8.54 11.05
CA ILE A 42 -2.61 -8.39 11.57
C ILE A 42 -1.92 -9.75 11.63
N VAL A 43 -0.67 -9.84 11.18
CA VAL A 43 0.18 -11.00 11.44
C VAL A 43 0.48 -11.05 12.93
N VAL A 44 -0.11 -12.02 13.63
CA VAL A 44 -0.02 -12.14 15.08
C VAL A 44 1.06 -13.13 15.53
N GLY A 45 1.52 -13.98 14.61
CA GLY A 45 2.59 -14.92 14.93
C GLY A 45 3.16 -15.62 13.71
N ILE A 46 4.43 -15.99 13.83
CA ILE A 46 5.17 -16.81 12.88
C ILE A 46 5.77 -17.96 13.69
N GLY A 47 5.56 -19.20 13.26
CA GLY A 47 6.07 -20.37 13.97
C GLY A 47 5.31 -21.64 13.64
N GLU A 48 5.36 -22.61 14.53
CA GLU A 48 4.66 -23.87 14.38
C GLU A 48 3.41 -23.92 15.28
N ASN A 49 2.48 -24.82 14.92
CA ASN A 49 1.32 -25.16 15.74
C ASN A 49 0.21 -24.09 15.88
N TYR A 50 0.16 -23.12 15.01
CA TYR A 50 -1.00 -22.25 14.91
C TYR A 50 -2.18 -22.98 14.28
N SER A 51 -3.40 -22.68 14.75
CA SER A 51 -4.66 -23.13 14.14
C SER A 51 -5.50 -21.93 13.75
N GLY A 52 -6.21 -22.04 12.65
CA GLY A 52 -7.05 -20.98 12.09
C GLY A 52 -8.50 -21.42 11.87
N GLU A 53 -9.41 -20.45 11.77
CA GLU A 53 -10.75 -20.69 11.23
C GLU A 53 -10.67 -21.09 9.75
N LYS A 54 -9.74 -20.45 9.04
CA LYS A 54 -9.34 -20.80 7.68
C LYS A 54 -7.86 -21.17 7.67
N GLU A 55 -7.52 -22.25 7.01
CA GLU A 55 -6.14 -22.68 6.82
C GLU A 55 -5.85 -22.86 5.33
N ILE A 56 -4.72 -22.35 4.88
CA ILE A 56 -4.25 -22.47 3.49
C ILE A 56 -2.87 -23.11 3.53
N ASP A 57 -2.78 -24.34 3.07
CA ASP A 57 -1.47 -25.01 2.89
C ASP A 57 -0.87 -24.59 1.55
N ILE A 58 0.29 -23.97 1.61
CA ILE A 58 1.00 -23.49 0.42
C ILE A 58 2.14 -24.41 -0.01
N ASN A 59 2.27 -25.59 0.61
CA ASN A 59 3.21 -26.64 0.23
C ASN A 59 4.66 -26.18 0.02
N GLY A 60 5.15 -25.31 0.91
CA GLY A 60 6.52 -24.81 0.85
C GLY A 60 6.74 -23.65 -0.13
N ALA A 61 5.69 -23.01 -0.61
CA ALA A 61 5.85 -21.77 -1.38
C ALA A 61 6.46 -20.66 -0.49
N PHE A 62 7.13 -19.71 -1.14
CA PHE A 62 7.72 -18.58 -0.44
C PHE A 62 6.67 -17.53 -0.09
N VAL A 63 6.81 -16.98 1.10
CA VAL A 63 5.99 -15.85 1.58
C VAL A 63 6.93 -14.76 2.07
N LEU A 64 6.63 -13.53 1.67
CA LEU A 64 7.37 -12.34 2.06
C LEU A 64 6.38 -11.16 2.19
N PRO A 65 6.79 -10.05 2.83
CA PRO A 65 6.01 -8.81 2.77
C PRO A 65 5.80 -8.39 1.32
N ALA A 66 4.63 -7.86 1.02
CA ALA A 66 4.33 -7.36 -0.32
C ALA A 66 5.26 -6.21 -0.72
N PHE A 67 5.39 -5.97 -2.02
CA PHE A 67 6.22 -4.89 -2.54
C PHE A 67 5.56 -3.53 -2.36
N ILE A 68 6.42 -2.54 -2.11
CA ILE A 68 6.06 -1.12 -2.05
C ILE A 68 6.76 -0.45 -3.23
N ASP A 69 6.00 0.17 -4.12
CA ASP A 69 6.54 1.06 -5.14
C ASP A 69 6.69 2.46 -4.56
N GLY A 70 7.92 2.90 -4.37
CA GLY A 70 8.25 4.14 -3.70
C GLY A 70 8.04 5.40 -4.55
N HIS A 71 7.76 5.28 -5.85
CA HIS A 71 7.47 6.43 -6.72
C HIS A 71 6.84 5.99 -8.04
N VAL A 72 5.61 6.41 -8.26
CA VAL A 72 4.91 6.15 -9.51
C VAL A 72 3.99 7.31 -9.89
N HIS A 73 3.96 7.65 -11.17
CA HIS A 73 2.93 8.52 -11.76
C HIS A 73 1.82 7.61 -12.31
N LEU A 74 0.75 7.47 -11.54
CA LEU A 74 -0.33 6.55 -11.89
C LEU A 74 -0.98 6.94 -13.22
N GLU A 75 -1.10 8.24 -13.48
CA GLU A 75 -1.63 8.81 -14.72
C GLU A 75 -0.84 8.38 -15.94
N SER A 76 0.49 8.30 -15.82
CA SER A 76 1.38 7.87 -16.91
C SER A 76 1.14 6.43 -17.34
N SER A 77 0.50 5.62 -16.52
CA SER A 77 0.06 4.27 -16.90
C SER A 77 -1.11 4.28 -17.89
N MET A 78 -1.78 5.42 -18.09
CA MET A 78 -3.00 5.60 -18.88
C MET A 78 -4.17 4.69 -18.43
N MET A 79 -4.13 4.22 -17.18
CA MET A 79 -5.18 3.40 -16.58
C MET A 79 -5.96 4.20 -15.54
N LEU A 80 -7.21 3.83 -15.34
CA LEU A 80 -7.93 4.27 -14.15
C LEU A 80 -7.31 3.63 -12.90
N PRO A 81 -7.35 4.26 -11.73
CA PRO A 81 -6.76 3.71 -10.51
C PRO A 81 -7.22 2.29 -10.17
N CYS A 82 -8.48 1.96 -10.41
CA CYS A 82 -9.00 0.61 -10.19
C CYS A 82 -8.41 -0.44 -11.14
N GLU A 83 -8.13 -0.07 -12.39
CA GLU A 83 -7.50 -0.98 -13.36
C GLU A 83 -6.00 -1.12 -13.08
N PHE A 84 -5.35 -0.04 -12.65
CA PHE A 84 -3.97 -0.10 -12.18
C PHE A 84 -3.82 -1.07 -10.99
N ALA A 85 -4.70 -0.97 -9.97
CA ALA A 85 -4.68 -1.90 -8.85
C ALA A 85 -4.85 -3.37 -9.29
N LYS A 86 -5.76 -3.65 -10.24
CA LYS A 86 -5.94 -4.99 -10.81
C LYS A 86 -4.70 -5.52 -11.52
N ALA A 87 -3.89 -4.63 -12.08
CA ALA A 87 -2.67 -5.01 -12.78
C ALA A 87 -1.53 -5.31 -11.79
N VAL A 88 -1.33 -4.46 -10.76
CA VAL A 88 -0.13 -4.52 -9.91
C VAL A 88 -0.28 -5.44 -8.70
N VAL A 89 -1.48 -5.49 -8.08
CA VAL A 89 -1.70 -6.31 -6.88
C VAL A 89 -1.45 -7.80 -7.10
N PRO A 90 -1.92 -8.41 -8.20
CA PRO A 90 -1.60 -9.82 -8.48
C PRO A 90 -0.11 -10.09 -8.73
N CYS A 91 0.67 -9.04 -9.03
CA CYS A 91 2.12 -9.12 -9.20
C CYS A 91 2.89 -8.91 -7.88
N GLY A 92 2.18 -8.68 -6.77
CA GLY A 92 2.76 -8.57 -5.43
C GLY A 92 2.97 -7.15 -4.93
N THR A 93 2.66 -6.11 -5.71
CA THR A 93 2.72 -4.72 -5.25
C THR A 93 1.40 -4.32 -4.61
N THR A 94 1.38 -4.10 -3.31
CA THR A 94 0.17 -3.74 -2.55
C THR A 94 0.19 -2.34 -1.99
N THR A 95 1.30 -1.63 -2.12
CA THR A 95 1.45 -0.25 -1.68
C THR A 95 2.20 0.54 -2.76
N VAL A 96 1.71 1.74 -3.06
CA VAL A 96 2.38 2.66 -3.98
C VAL A 96 2.40 4.07 -3.40
N ILE A 97 3.47 4.80 -3.70
CA ILE A 97 3.58 6.23 -3.40
C ILE A 97 3.48 6.97 -4.72
N ILE A 98 2.36 7.64 -4.93
CA ILE A 98 2.09 8.38 -6.16
C ILE A 98 2.58 9.81 -6.08
N ASP A 99 3.04 10.32 -7.22
CA ASP A 99 3.20 11.74 -7.48
C ASP A 99 2.19 12.12 -8.59
N PRO A 100 1.01 12.66 -8.24
CA PRO A 100 -0.06 12.96 -9.19
C PRO A 100 0.21 14.27 -9.95
N HIS A 101 1.37 14.36 -10.56
CA HIS A 101 1.91 15.55 -11.19
C HIS A 101 1.11 15.94 -12.43
N GLU A 102 0.82 14.96 -13.29
CA GLU A 102 0.14 15.19 -14.56
C GLU A 102 -1.29 15.70 -14.35
N ILE A 103 -2.03 15.07 -13.45
CA ILE A 103 -3.41 15.52 -13.17
C ILE A 103 -3.41 16.87 -12.43
N SER A 104 -2.37 17.16 -11.64
CA SER A 104 -2.21 18.43 -10.97
C SER A 104 -1.98 19.58 -11.96
N ASN A 105 -1.22 19.35 -13.03
CA ASN A 105 -1.06 20.32 -14.12
C ASN A 105 -2.36 20.66 -14.86
N VAL A 106 -3.37 19.77 -14.77
CA VAL A 106 -4.66 19.97 -15.45
C VAL A 106 -5.72 20.53 -14.50
N LEU A 107 -5.80 19.98 -13.27
CA LEU A 107 -6.90 20.22 -12.34
C LEU A 107 -6.46 20.75 -10.97
N GLY A 108 -5.17 20.99 -10.75
CA GLY A 108 -4.64 21.48 -9.47
C GLY A 108 -5.00 20.57 -8.30
N LEU A 109 -5.38 21.15 -7.17
CA LEU A 109 -5.79 20.42 -5.97
C LEU A 109 -6.98 19.48 -6.19
N HIS A 110 -7.87 19.79 -7.12
CA HIS A 110 -8.99 18.90 -7.45
C HIS A 110 -8.50 17.61 -8.10
N GLY A 111 -7.44 17.67 -8.90
CA GLY A 111 -6.81 16.49 -9.48
C GLY A 111 -6.21 15.59 -8.42
N ILE A 112 -5.46 16.16 -7.47
CA ILE A 112 -4.88 15.42 -6.34
C ILE A 112 -5.98 14.76 -5.50
N SER A 113 -7.02 15.52 -5.16
CA SER A 113 -8.15 15.01 -4.39
C SER A 113 -8.90 13.90 -5.14
N TYR A 114 -9.08 14.04 -6.45
CA TYR A 114 -9.67 13.00 -7.30
C TYR A 114 -8.86 11.69 -7.23
N MET A 115 -7.55 11.76 -7.37
CA MET A 115 -6.70 10.55 -7.31
C MET A 115 -6.83 9.86 -5.96
N HIS A 116 -6.83 10.60 -4.85
CA HIS A 116 -7.05 10.05 -3.53
C HIS A 116 -8.44 9.39 -3.39
N GLU A 117 -9.51 10.05 -3.84
CA GLU A 117 -10.87 9.47 -3.76
C GLU A 117 -11.02 8.22 -4.64
N ALA A 118 -10.40 8.21 -5.82
CA ALA A 118 -10.51 7.12 -6.78
C ALA A 118 -9.79 5.83 -6.34
N VAL A 119 -8.86 5.93 -5.38
CA VAL A 119 -8.15 4.76 -4.84
C VAL A 119 -8.76 4.20 -3.55
N LYS A 120 -9.72 4.89 -2.96
CA LYS A 120 -10.42 4.40 -1.76
C LYS A 120 -11.08 3.05 -2.03
N ASN A 121 -11.00 2.16 -1.06
CA ASN A 121 -11.57 0.81 -1.10
C ASN A 121 -10.99 -0.13 -2.19
N LEU A 122 -9.84 0.21 -2.77
CA LEU A 122 -9.07 -0.71 -3.59
C LEU A 122 -8.20 -1.61 -2.69
N PRO A 123 -7.84 -2.82 -3.13
CA PRO A 123 -6.88 -3.66 -2.42
C PRO A 123 -5.43 -3.20 -2.65
N LEU A 124 -5.21 -1.90 -2.67
CA LEU A 124 -3.94 -1.22 -2.92
C LEU A 124 -3.87 -0.01 -1.99
N ASP A 125 -2.88 0.03 -1.12
CA ASP A 125 -2.61 1.20 -0.31
C ASP A 125 -1.92 2.27 -1.16
N VAL A 126 -2.49 3.46 -1.20
CA VAL A 126 -1.96 4.56 -2.01
C VAL A 126 -1.68 5.77 -1.14
N TYR A 127 -0.42 6.13 -1.08
CA TYR A 127 0.06 7.37 -0.47
C TYR A 127 0.47 8.36 -1.54
N THR A 128 0.45 9.64 -1.20
CA THR A 128 0.70 10.73 -2.16
C THR A 128 1.85 11.61 -1.70
N MET A 129 2.77 11.88 -2.62
CA MET A 129 3.65 13.03 -2.54
C MET A 129 2.97 14.20 -3.24
N LEU A 130 2.89 15.37 -2.61
CA LEU A 130 2.29 16.54 -3.24
C LEU A 130 3.26 17.14 -4.25
N PRO A 131 2.84 17.33 -5.52
CA PRO A 131 3.70 17.91 -6.54
C PRO A 131 4.08 19.36 -6.18
N SER A 132 5.37 19.63 -6.03
CA SER A 132 5.87 20.97 -5.65
C SER A 132 6.23 21.88 -6.83
N CYS A 133 6.17 21.36 -8.05
CA CYS A 133 6.54 22.06 -9.27
C CYS A 133 5.46 21.96 -10.35
N VAL A 134 4.33 22.64 -10.11
CA VAL A 134 3.20 22.74 -11.05
C VAL A 134 2.85 24.21 -11.31
N PRO A 135 3.22 24.76 -12.49
CA PRO A 135 4.08 24.18 -13.52
C PRO A 135 5.55 24.05 -13.04
N ALA A 136 6.36 23.25 -13.76
CA ALA A 136 7.78 23.11 -13.43
C ALA A 136 8.58 24.41 -13.63
N THR A 137 8.16 25.23 -14.57
CA THR A 137 8.73 26.56 -14.81
C THR A 137 7.64 27.59 -15.17
N PRO A 138 7.87 28.90 -14.93
CA PRO A 138 6.89 29.93 -15.29
C PRO A 138 6.77 30.14 -16.81
N TYR A 139 7.54 29.40 -17.61
CA TYR A 139 7.53 29.49 -19.08
C TYR A 139 6.65 28.38 -19.71
N GLU A 140 6.11 27.49 -18.90
CA GLU A 140 5.24 26.44 -19.38
C GLU A 140 3.78 26.89 -19.39
N THR A 141 3.00 26.32 -20.31
CA THR A 141 1.54 26.46 -20.27
C THR A 141 0.98 25.33 -19.42
N SER A 142 0.36 25.70 -18.31
CA SER A 142 -0.31 24.77 -17.40
C SER A 142 -1.80 25.07 -17.33
N GLY A 143 -2.60 24.08 -17.05
CA GLY A 143 -4.02 24.25 -16.73
C GLY A 143 -4.25 24.79 -15.33
N PHE A 144 -3.24 24.66 -14.45
CA PHE A 144 -3.29 25.13 -13.08
C PHE A 144 -1.89 25.48 -12.57
N ASP A 145 -1.80 26.48 -11.68
CA ASP A 145 -0.58 26.84 -10.97
C ASP A 145 -0.78 26.54 -9.49
N LEU A 146 0.03 25.61 -8.95
CA LEU A 146 0.06 25.29 -7.53
C LEU A 146 1.16 26.07 -6.81
N ASN A 147 0.81 26.66 -5.70
CA ASN A 147 1.76 27.34 -4.82
C ASN A 147 1.75 26.71 -3.42
N SER A 148 2.65 27.16 -2.55
CA SER A 148 2.78 26.62 -1.20
C SER A 148 1.53 26.75 -0.33
N TYR A 149 0.70 27.77 -0.55
CA TYR A 149 -0.56 27.92 0.19
C TYR A 149 -1.60 26.90 -0.25
N ASP A 150 -1.64 26.56 -1.54
CA ASP A 150 -2.50 25.50 -2.05
C ASP A 150 -2.10 24.15 -1.45
N LEU A 151 -0.81 23.81 -1.48
CA LEU A 151 -0.31 22.54 -0.95
C LEU A 151 -0.49 22.45 0.57
N ALA A 152 -0.40 23.57 1.30
CA ALA A 152 -0.65 23.60 2.73
C ALA A 152 -2.05 23.14 3.13
N LEU A 153 -3.04 23.17 2.23
CA LEU A 153 -4.40 22.67 2.48
C LEU A 153 -4.46 21.14 2.58
N LEU A 154 -3.48 20.43 2.02
CA LEU A 154 -3.46 18.97 1.96
C LEU A 154 -2.30 18.34 2.73
N ILE A 155 -1.27 19.10 3.11
CA ILE A 155 -0.01 18.54 3.65
C ILE A 155 -0.20 17.72 4.93
N ASP A 156 -1.18 18.06 5.76
CA ASP A 156 -1.48 17.37 7.01
C ASP A 156 -2.48 16.20 6.82
N SER A 157 -2.85 15.88 5.60
CA SER A 157 -3.75 14.75 5.32
C SER A 157 -3.02 13.43 5.58
N PRO A 158 -3.68 12.43 6.22
CA PRO A 158 -3.01 11.18 6.64
C PRO A 158 -2.51 10.31 5.47
N TRP A 159 -2.94 10.60 4.26
CA TRP A 159 -2.53 9.92 3.03
C TRP A 159 -1.41 10.67 2.28
N VAL A 160 -0.98 11.83 2.78
CA VAL A 160 0.14 12.61 2.24
C VAL A 160 1.40 12.29 3.03
N LEU A 161 2.48 11.94 2.34
CA LEU A 161 3.77 11.64 2.96
C LEU A 161 4.74 12.83 2.93
N GLY A 162 4.53 13.77 2.03
CA GLY A 162 5.40 14.94 1.88
C GLY A 162 5.25 15.61 0.51
N LEU A 163 6.29 16.30 0.10
CA LEU A 163 6.41 16.97 -1.20
C LEU A 163 7.25 16.13 -2.15
N ALA A 164 6.85 16.09 -3.43
CA ALA A 164 7.63 15.52 -4.54
C ALA A 164 8.60 16.56 -5.08
#